data_bb84561a60f2fba96657d9ee012d183a
#
_entry.id   bb84561a60f2fba96657d9ee012d183a
#
_cell.length_a   1.000
_cell.length_b   1.000
_cell.length_c   1.000
_cell.angle_alpha   90.00
_cell.angle_beta   90.00
_cell.angle_gamma   90.00
#
_symmetry.space_group_name_H-M   'P 1'
#
loop_
_entity.id
_entity.type
_entity.pdbx_description
1 polymer ?
#
loop_
_entity_poly.entity_id
_entity_poly.type
_entity_poly.pdbx_seq_one_letter_code
_entity_poly.pdbx_strand_id
1 'polypeptide(L)'
;PAVGERAMAGCNSSCTSAIFSTVGEDGRFYVYLETIAGGSGAQRDMDGLSGVQVHMTNTSNLPIEALETEFPFLMVRKYRLLPDTGGAGMYRGGLGIEREFMALKDDILYTGLGDRQVYQPWGLDGGLSGAGGGYWLTRPGAEPVRLPSKCTDVRINRGDIITVHTPGAGGYGNPLCRQPEAIRRDIFEGRVTEEKAVELYGYTNHES
;
A
#
# COMPACT_ATOMS: atom_id res chain seq x y z
N PRO A 1 -2.58 12.78 -22.86
CA PRO A 1 -3.85 12.17 -22.46
C PRO A 1 -5.06 12.98 -22.87
N ALA A 2 -6.19 12.31 -23.15
CA ALA A 2 -7.41 12.96 -23.65
C ALA A 2 -8.04 13.97 -22.67
N VAL A 3 -7.69 13.92 -21.38
CA VAL A 3 -8.20 14.83 -20.32
C VAL A 3 -7.28 16.04 -20.06
N GLY A 4 -6.15 16.15 -20.76
CA GLY A 4 -5.22 17.28 -20.65
C GLY A 4 -4.79 17.56 -19.20
N GLU A 5 -4.92 18.81 -18.76
CA GLU A 5 -4.51 19.28 -17.43
C GLU A 5 -5.26 18.65 -16.24
N ARG A 6 -6.37 17.96 -16.48
CA ARG A 6 -7.11 17.21 -15.47
C ARG A 6 -6.57 15.79 -15.25
N ALA A 7 -5.55 15.39 -16.03
CA ALA A 7 -4.94 14.08 -15.84
C ALA A 7 -4.28 14.00 -14.46
N MET A 8 -4.51 12.88 -13.78
CA MET A 8 -3.80 12.52 -12.55
C MET A 8 -2.69 11.54 -12.88
N ALA A 9 -1.65 11.53 -12.05
CA ALA A 9 -0.59 10.53 -12.11
C ALA A 9 -1.13 9.11 -11.82
N GLY A 10 -0.33 8.08 -12.06
CA GLY A 10 -0.74 6.71 -11.84
C GLY A 10 -1.09 6.45 -10.38
N CYS A 11 -2.22 5.80 -10.13
CA CYS A 11 -2.63 5.36 -8.80
C CYS A 11 -2.19 3.92 -8.51
N ASN A 12 -2.53 3.40 -7.33
CA ASN A 12 -2.27 2.02 -6.91
C ASN A 12 -2.90 0.96 -7.82
N SER A 13 -3.72 1.35 -8.79
CA SER A 13 -4.41 0.54 -9.78
C SER A 13 -5.74 -0.05 -9.29
N SER A 14 -6.15 -1.22 -9.86
CA SER A 14 -7.52 -1.71 -9.74
C SER A 14 -7.85 -2.18 -8.33
N CYS A 15 -7.15 -3.17 -7.81
CA CYS A 15 -7.28 -3.59 -6.43
C CYS A 15 -6.07 -4.39 -5.97
N THR A 16 -5.76 -4.28 -4.69
CA THR A 16 -4.86 -5.20 -3.99
C THR A 16 -5.73 -6.04 -3.06
N SER A 17 -5.85 -7.34 -3.32
CA SER A 17 -6.72 -8.22 -2.55
C SER A 17 -5.92 -9.18 -1.70
N ALA A 18 -6.42 -9.42 -0.48
CA ALA A 18 -6.00 -10.50 0.39
C ALA A 18 -7.22 -11.38 0.69
N ILE A 19 -7.12 -12.66 0.38
CA ILE A 19 -8.20 -13.63 0.56
C ILE A 19 -7.67 -14.77 1.42
N PHE A 20 -8.40 -15.11 2.47
CA PHE A 20 -8.07 -16.22 3.36
C PHE A 20 -9.28 -17.14 3.46
N SER A 21 -9.07 -18.43 3.29
CA SER A 21 -10.14 -19.42 3.42
C SER A 21 -9.70 -20.61 4.27
N THR A 22 -10.63 -21.16 5.02
CA THR A 22 -10.39 -22.32 5.87
C THR A 22 -11.70 -23.00 6.25
N VAL A 23 -11.63 -24.23 6.74
CA VAL A 23 -12.74 -24.90 7.42
C VAL A 23 -12.60 -24.64 8.93
N GLY A 24 -13.62 -24.08 9.56
CA GLY A 24 -13.65 -23.86 11.01
C GLY A 24 -13.78 -25.16 11.81
N GLU A 25 -13.62 -25.07 13.13
CA GLU A 25 -13.82 -26.21 14.04
C GLU A 25 -15.26 -26.69 14.06
N ASP A 26 -16.21 -25.81 13.70
CA ASP A 26 -17.63 -26.11 13.52
C ASP A 26 -17.97 -26.78 12.18
N GLY A 27 -16.96 -27.08 11.36
CA GLY A 27 -17.09 -27.69 10.04
C GLY A 27 -17.59 -26.75 8.94
N ARG A 28 -17.76 -25.45 9.23
CA ARG A 28 -18.16 -24.44 8.25
C ARG A 28 -16.96 -23.97 7.45
N PHE A 29 -17.21 -23.65 6.18
CA PHE A 29 -16.21 -23.00 5.33
C PHE A 29 -16.29 -21.49 5.48
N TYR A 30 -15.16 -20.90 5.83
CA TYR A 30 -14.99 -19.46 6.00
C TYR A 30 -14.14 -18.88 4.88
N VAL A 31 -14.55 -17.73 4.36
CA VAL A 31 -13.78 -16.94 3.40
C VAL A 31 -13.75 -15.49 3.88
N TYR A 32 -12.56 -15.01 4.18
CA TYR A 32 -12.32 -13.59 4.35
C TYR A 32 -11.73 -13.03 3.06
N LEU A 33 -12.32 -11.98 2.51
CA LEU A 33 -11.81 -11.24 1.36
C LEU A 33 -11.79 -9.75 1.67
N GLU A 34 -10.64 -9.13 1.47
CA GLU A 34 -10.49 -7.68 1.59
C GLU A 34 -9.79 -7.12 0.36
N THR A 35 -10.30 -5.99 -0.14
CA THR A 35 -9.60 -5.11 -1.07
C THR A 35 -8.94 -4.01 -0.25
N ILE A 36 -7.61 -3.97 -0.26
CA ILE A 36 -6.82 -3.06 0.57
C ILE A 36 -6.52 -1.80 -0.26
N ALA A 37 -6.78 -0.65 0.34
CA ALA A 37 -6.53 0.67 -0.24
C ALA A 37 -5.04 0.95 -0.46
N GLY A 38 -4.71 1.93 -1.27
CA GLY A 38 -3.34 2.36 -1.55
C GLY A 38 -3.26 3.85 -1.83
N GLY A 39 -2.31 4.28 -2.65
CA GLY A 39 -2.14 5.68 -3.03
C GLY A 39 -2.99 6.09 -4.21
N SER A 40 -3.59 7.29 -4.19
CA SER A 40 -4.10 7.95 -5.39
C SER A 40 -3.03 8.79 -6.06
N GLY A 41 -3.05 8.92 -7.38
CA GLY A 41 -2.12 9.76 -8.14
C GLY A 41 -2.22 11.24 -7.76
N ALA A 42 -1.09 11.93 -7.77
CA ALA A 42 -1.08 13.38 -7.62
C ALA A 42 -1.70 14.06 -8.84
N GLN A 43 -2.18 15.28 -8.66
CA GLN A 43 -2.77 16.13 -9.69
C GLN A 43 -1.98 17.44 -9.80
N ARG A 44 -2.37 18.28 -10.77
CA ARG A 44 -1.70 19.54 -11.06
C ARG A 44 -1.64 20.51 -9.87
N ASP A 45 -2.58 20.40 -8.93
CA ASP A 45 -2.79 21.35 -7.83
C ASP A 45 -2.93 20.71 -6.46
N MET A 46 -2.77 19.37 -6.38
CA MET A 46 -2.90 18.68 -5.10
C MET A 46 -2.09 17.38 -5.03
N ASP A 47 -1.64 17.08 -3.82
CA ASP A 47 -1.03 15.81 -3.48
C ASP A 47 -2.03 14.65 -3.65
N GLY A 48 -1.52 13.45 -3.96
CA GLY A 48 -2.30 12.24 -3.94
C GLY A 48 -2.71 11.86 -2.51
N LEU A 49 -3.92 11.34 -2.37
CA LEU A 49 -4.44 10.85 -1.12
C LEU A 49 -3.80 9.50 -0.76
N SER A 50 -3.50 9.29 0.51
CA SER A 50 -2.89 8.06 1.01
C SER A 50 -3.95 7.13 1.59
N GLY A 51 -3.78 5.83 1.38
CA GLY A 51 -4.65 4.81 1.96
C GLY A 51 -6.11 4.91 1.50
N VAL A 52 -6.36 5.24 0.23
CA VAL A 52 -7.70 5.40 -0.32
C VAL A 52 -7.99 4.35 -1.38
N GLN A 53 -9.24 3.98 -1.48
CA GLN A 53 -9.73 3.19 -2.61
C GLN A 53 -9.79 4.05 -3.86
N VAL A 54 -9.43 3.46 -4.99
CA VAL A 54 -9.41 4.14 -6.29
C VAL A 54 -10.24 3.37 -7.31
N HIS A 55 -10.53 4.00 -8.44
CA HIS A 55 -11.35 3.46 -9.51
C HIS A 55 -12.74 3.01 -9.03
N MET A 56 -13.10 1.76 -9.36
CA MET A 56 -14.43 1.21 -9.13
C MET A 56 -14.66 0.68 -7.71
N THR A 57 -13.63 0.54 -6.90
CA THR A 57 -13.73 -0.18 -5.62
C THR A 57 -14.54 0.56 -4.58
N ASN A 58 -14.29 1.82 -4.35
CA ASN A 58 -15.03 2.70 -3.43
C ASN A 58 -15.57 1.99 -2.16
N THR A 59 -14.73 1.13 -1.57
CA THR A 59 -15.03 0.40 -0.33
C THR A 59 -14.27 1.03 0.83
N SER A 60 -14.64 0.67 2.06
CA SER A 60 -13.89 1.00 3.26
C SER A 60 -12.99 -0.17 3.66
N ASN A 61 -11.93 0.12 4.40
CA ASN A 61 -11.18 -0.93 5.08
C ASN A 61 -12.02 -1.49 6.22
N LEU A 62 -11.97 -2.82 6.39
CA LEU A 62 -12.66 -3.46 7.49
C LEU A 62 -11.97 -3.08 8.82
N PRO A 63 -12.72 -2.65 9.86
CA PRO A 63 -12.17 -2.45 11.19
C PRO A 63 -11.51 -3.74 11.72
N ILE A 64 -10.37 -3.59 12.40
CA ILE A 64 -9.58 -4.73 12.89
C ILE A 64 -10.42 -5.59 13.84
N GLU A 65 -11.16 -4.97 14.74
CA GLU A 65 -11.99 -5.63 15.74
C GLU A 65 -13.11 -6.47 15.09
N ALA A 66 -13.71 -5.95 14.03
CA ALA A 66 -14.73 -6.67 13.27
C ALA A 66 -14.12 -7.90 12.57
N LEU A 67 -12.93 -7.72 11.95
CA LEU A 67 -12.22 -8.81 11.29
C LEU A 67 -11.90 -9.92 12.29
N GLU A 68 -11.25 -9.61 13.41
CA GLU A 68 -10.80 -10.59 14.39
C GLU A 68 -11.95 -11.28 15.10
N THR A 69 -13.11 -10.62 15.22
CA THR A 69 -14.33 -11.20 15.77
C THR A 69 -15.00 -12.17 14.81
N GLU A 70 -15.15 -11.77 13.54
CA GLU A 70 -15.83 -12.58 12.52
C GLU A 70 -14.94 -13.72 11.97
N PHE A 71 -13.62 -13.51 11.97
CA PHE A 71 -12.63 -14.45 11.43
C PHE A 71 -11.55 -14.76 12.48
N PRO A 72 -11.87 -15.45 13.57
CA PRO A 72 -10.97 -15.64 14.73
C PRO A 72 -9.75 -16.52 14.41
N PHE A 73 -9.58 -16.95 13.20
CA PHE A 73 -8.39 -17.62 12.69
C PHE A 73 -7.33 -16.67 12.14
N LEU A 74 -7.60 -15.33 12.13
CA LEU A 74 -6.67 -14.29 11.72
C LEU A 74 -6.51 -13.24 12.81
N MET A 75 -5.30 -12.66 12.89
CA MET A 75 -5.00 -11.48 13.71
C MET A 75 -4.28 -10.44 12.84
N VAL A 76 -4.68 -9.17 12.94
CA VAL A 76 -3.99 -8.07 12.26
C VAL A 76 -2.86 -7.56 13.16
N ARG A 77 -1.63 -7.70 12.71
CA ARG A 77 -0.43 -7.27 13.45
C ARG A 77 0.00 -5.85 13.14
N LYS A 78 -0.20 -5.42 11.88
CA LYS A 78 0.14 -4.07 11.42
C LYS A 78 -0.92 -3.54 10.48
N TYR A 79 -1.16 -2.26 10.58
CA TYR A 79 -1.96 -1.50 9.66
C TYR A 79 -1.49 -0.05 9.68
N ARG A 80 -0.66 0.32 8.70
CA ARG A 80 -0.04 1.65 8.65
C ARG A 80 0.23 2.11 7.22
N LEU A 81 0.40 3.41 7.04
CA LEU A 81 0.94 3.96 5.80
C LEU A 81 2.43 3.61 5.69
N LEU A 82 2.87 3.36 4.46
CA LEU A 82 4.28 3.12 4.14
C LEU A 82 4.94 4.44 3.74
N PRO A 83 5.89 4.96 4.53
CA PRO A 83 6.69 6.13 4.12
C PRO A 83 7.39 5.90 2.78
N ASP A 84 7.70 6.99 2.08
CA ASP A 84 8.48 7.00 0.84
C ASP A 84 7.89 6.21 -0.34
N THR A 85 6.66 5.74 -0.23
CA THR A 85 6.00 4.99 -1.31
C THR A 85 5.29 5.87 -2.32
N GLY A 86 4.95 7.09 -1.95
CA GLY A 86 4.40 8.08 -2.89
C GLY A 86 5.49 8.65 -3.80
N GLY A 87 5.26 8.66 -5.10
CA GLY A 87 6.18 9.25 -6.07
C GLY A 87 6.41 10.73 -5.80
N ALA A 88 7.68 11.17 -5.83
CA ALA A 88 8.04 12.55 -5.61
C ALA A 88 7.57 13.43 -6.77
N GLY A 89 7.20 14.66 -6.46
CA GLY A 89 6.74 15.66 -7.42
C GLY A 89 6.56 17.01 -6.74
N MET A 90 6.27 18.06 -7.50
CA MET A 90 5.74 19.32 -6.94
C MET A 90 4.53 19.00 -6.06
N TYR A 91 3.73 18.04 -6.50
CA TYR A 91 2.69 17.37 -5.72
C TYR A 91 3.03 15.89 -5.59
N ARG A 92 3.11 15.40 -4.34
CA ARG A 92 3.51 14.03 -4.02
C ARG A 92 2.36 13.05 -4.30
N GLY A 93 2.68 11.88 -4.83
CA GLY A 93 1.74 10.76 -4.91
C GLY A 93 1.30 10.26 -3.53
N GLY A 94 0.12 9.67 -3.45
CA GLY A 94 -0.39 9.04 -2.24
C GLY A 94 0.47 7.85 -1.79
N LEU A 95 0.52 7.61 -0.48
CA LEU A 95 1.26 6.48 0.09
C LEU A 95 0.47 5.18 0.00
N GLY A 96 1.18 4.07 -0.12
CA GLY A 96 0.66 2.72 0.07
C GLY A 96 0.46 2.37 1.55
N ILE A 97 -0.11 1.19 1.78
CA ILE A 97 -0.39 0.63 3.10
C ILE A 97 0.45 -0.63 3.31
N GLU A 98 0.95 -0.82 4.53
CA GLU A 98 1.36 -2.11 5.04
C GLU A 98 0.24 -2.70 5.90
N ARG A 99 -0.17 -3.94 5.59
CA ARG A 99 -1.08 -4.72 6.40
C ARG A 99 -0.52 -6.12 6.62
N GLU A 100 -0.39 -6.51 7.89
CA GLU A 100 0.09 -7.85 8.27
C GLU A 100 -1.04 -8.65 8.91
N PHE A 101 -1.22 -9.87 8.42
CA PHE A 101 -2.15 -10.86 8.96
C PHE A 101 -1.36 -12.05 9.49
N MET A 102 -1.59 -12.42 10.75
CA MET A 102 -1.03 -13.62 11.34
C MET A 102 -2.08 -14.72 11.40
N ALA A 103 -1.71 -15.91 10.96
CA ALA A 103 -2.54 -17.10 11.07
C ALA A 103 -2.60 -17.59 12.52
N LEU A 104 -3.79 -17.80 13.07
CA LEU A 104 -4.02 -18.29 14.43
C LEU A 104 -4.40 -19.79 14.46
N LYS A 105 -4.49 -20.42 13.30
CA LYS A 105 -4.70 -21.88 13.15
C LYS A 105 -3.91 -22.41 11.96
N ASP A 106 -3.87 -23.74 11.83
CA ASP A 106 -3.29 -24.41 10.67
C ASP A 106 -4.28 -24.51 9.51
N ASP A 107 -3.78 -24.86 8.33
CA ASP A 107 -4.57 -25.13 7.14
C ASP A 107 -5.46 -23.97 6.67
N ILE A 108 -4.92 -22.76 6.68
CA ILE A 108 -5.53 -21.62 6.00
C ILE A 108 -4.94 -21.52 4.60
N LEU A 109 -5.78 -21.31 3.60
CA LEU A 109 -5.35 -21.02 2.23
C LEU A 109 -5.38 -19.51 2.01
N TYR A 110 -4.25 -18.97 1.56
CA TYR A 110 -4.12 -17.57 1.16
C TYR A 110 -4.11 -17.44 -0.36
N THR A 111 -4.85 -16.45 -0.85
CA THR A 111 -4.81 -16.01 -2.25
C THR A 111 -4.57 -14.50 -2.29
N GLY A 112 -3.60 -14.08 -3.07
CA GLY A 112 -3.26 -12.68 -3.29
C GLY A 112 -3.42 -12.28 -4.76
N LEU A 113 -4.09 -11.16 -5.01
CA LEU A 113 -4.23 -10.54 -6.32
C LEU A 113 -3.84 -9.08 -6.21
N GLY A 114 -2.83 -8.65 -6.96
CA GLY A 114 -2.37 -7.26 -6.92
C GLY A 114 -1.74 -6.83 -8.23
N ASP A 115 -2.07 -5.60 -8.62
CA ASP A 115 -1.43 -4.91 -9.72
C ASP A 115 -0.26 -4.05 -9.22
N ARG A 116 0.44 -3.38 -10.12
CA ARG A 116 1.52 -2.44 -9.81
C ARG A 116 2.65 -3.01 -8.93
N GLN A 117 2.89 -4.32 -8.99
CA GLN A 117 4.01 -4.96 -8.29
C GLN A 117 5.26 -5.06 -9.18
N VAL A 118 5.08 -5.02 -10.50
CA VAL A 118 6.16 -5.07 -11.50
C VAL A 118 6.28 -3.72 -12.22
N TYR A 119 5.15 -3.21 -12.72
CA TYR A 119 5.08 -1.90 -13.36
C TYR A 119 4.56 -0.88 -12.35
N GLN A 120 5.43 -0.02 -11.88
CA GLN A 120 5.12 0.98 -10.87
C GLN A 120 4.08 2.01 -11.35
N PRO A 121 3.32 2.64 -10.42
CA PRO A 121 2.45 3.77 -10.75
C PRO A 121 3.28 4.95 -11.26
N TRP A 122 3.09 5.32 -12.51
CA TRP A 122 3.88 6.37 -13.17
C TRP A 122 3.60 7.77 -12.62
N GLY A 123 4.62 8.61 -12.58
CA GLY A 123 4.46 10.06 -12.38
C GLY A 123 4.00 10.76 -13.63
N LEU A 124 3.63 12.02 -13.51
CA LEU A 124 3.16 12.85 -14.61
C LEU A 124 3.84 14.23 -14.56
N ASP A 125 4.06 14.83 -15.73
CA ASP A 125 4.60 16.19 -15.90
C ASP A 125 5.94 16.42 -15.14
N GLY A 126 6.84 15.43 -15.18
CA GLY A 126 8.12 15.46 -14.46
C GLY A 126 8.09 14.89 -13.04
N GLY A 127 6.93 14.46 -12.55
CA GLY A 127 6.82 13.73 -11.30
C GLY A 127 7.38 12.31 -11.43
N LEU A 128 7.84 11.74 -10.31
CA LEU A 128 8.41 10.41 -10.24
C LEU A 128 7.35 9.35 -10.01
N SER A 129 7.69 8.10 -10.37
CA SER A 129 6.83 6.95 -10.08
C SER A 129 6.73 6.69 -8.58
N GLY A 130 5.57 6.21 -8.13
CA GLY A 130 5.40 5.68 -6.78
C GLY A 130 6.01 4.28 -6.66
N ALA A 131 6.17 3.81 -5.42
CA ALA A 131 6.64 2.46 -5.16
C ALA A 131 5.60 1.41 -5.55
N GLY A 132 6.06 0.26 -6.01
CA GLY A 132 5.23 -0.90 -6.28
C GLY A 132 4.81 -1.61 -5.00
N GLY A 133 3.74 -2.42 -5.09
CA GLY A 133 3.29 -3.28 -4.01
C GLY A 133 4.00 -4.63 -3.95
N GLY A 134 3.53 -5.49 -3.04
CA GLY A 134 4.04 -6.84 -2.91
C GLY A 134 3.33 -7.66 -1.83
N TYR A 135 3.57 -8.97 -1.86
CA TYR A 135 3.14 -9.93 -0.87
C TYR A 135 4.33 -10.71 -0.34
N TRP A 136 4.36 -10.97 0.95
CA TRP A 136 5.39 -11.78 1.59
C TRP A 136 4.75 -12.76 2.56
N LEU A 137 5.31 -13.96 2.60
CA LEU A 137 5.04 -14.96 3.61
C LEU A 137 6.26 -15.05 4.54
N THR A 138 6.04 -14.83 5.83
CA THR A 138 7.04 -15.04 6.88
C THR A 138 6.61 -16.17 7.78
N ARG A 139 7.41 -17.23 7.86
CA ARG A 139 7.22 -18.35 8.77
C ARG A 139 7.96 -18.11 10.08
N PRO A 140 7.54 -18.70 11.20
CA PRO A 140 8.23 -18.56 12.46
C PRO A 140 9.73 -18.91 12.35
N GLY A 141 10.59 -17.96 12.72
CA GLY A 141 12.05 -18.12 12.67
C GLY A 141 12.68 -18.09 11.28
N ALA A 142 11.93 -17.75 10.24
CA ALA A 142 12.43 -17.67 8.87
C ALA A 142 12.36 -16.23 8.31
N GLU A 143 13.18 -15.97 7.31
CA GLU A 143 13.13 -14.71 6.56
C GLU A 143 11.88 -14.62 5.69
N PRO A 144 11.36 -13.40 5.44
CA PRO A 144 10.23 -13.17 4.56
C PRO A 144 10.49 -13.64 3.12
N VAL A 145 9.61 -14.47 2.58
CA VAL A 145 9.66 -14.92 1.19
C VAL A 145 8.64 -14.15 0.37
N ARG A 146 9.10 -13.50 -0.69
CA ARG A 146 8.21 -12.76 -1.60
C ARG A 146 7.36 -13.74 -2.41
N LEU A 147 6.05 -13.48 -2.43
CA LEU A 147 5.08 -14.22 -3.23
C LEU A 147 4.86 -13.52 -4.59
N PRO A 148 4.39 -14.27 -5.61
CA PRO A 148 3.96 -13.67 -6.87
C PRO A 148 2.82 -12.66 -6.68
N SER A 149 2.72 -11.69 -7.60
CA SER A 149 1.65 -10.68 -7.60
C SER A 149 0.23 -11.26 -7.74
N LYS A 150 0.16 -12.47 -8.27
CA LYS A 150 -1.04 -13.31 -8.38
C LYS A 150 -0.66 -14.69 -7.89
N CYS A 151 -1.12 -15.06 -6.72
CA CYS A 151 -0.85 -16.35 -6.11
C CYS A 151 -2.15 -16.92 -5.54
N THR A 152 -2.31 -18.24 -5.64
CA THR A 152 -3.44 -18.97 -5.11
C THR A 152 -2.96 -20.16 -4.31
N ASP A 153 -3.79 -20.67 -3.43
CA ASP A 153 -3.57 -21.90 -2.66
C ASP A 153 -2.25 -21.92 -1.85
N VAL A 154 -1.80 -20.73 -1.43
CA VAL A 154 -0.64 -20.64 -0.52
C VAL A 154 -1.09 -21.09 0.86
N ARG A 155 -0.69 -22.30 1.25
CA ARG A 155 -1.02 -22.87 2.56
C ARG A 155 -0.19 -22.18 3.64
N ILE A 156 -0.89 -21.65 4.65
CA ILE A 156 -0.30 -21.03 5.84
C ILE A 156 -0.82 -21.74 7.09
N ASN A 157 0.02 -21.75 8.13
CA ASN A 157 -0.23 -22.42 9.38
C ASN A 157 -0.10 -21.44 10.54
N ARG A 158 -0.48 -21.86 11.73
CA ARG A 158 -0.40 -21.07 12.96
C ARG A 158 0.97 -20.39 13.12
N GLY A 159 0.96 -19.09 13.30
CA GLY A 159 2.15 -18.26 13.46
C GLY A 159 2.76 -17.73 12.16
N ASP A 160 2.33 -18.23 10.99
CA ASP A 160 2.73 -17.66 9.71
C ASP A 160 2.10 -16.26 9.54
N ILE A 161 2.84 -15.37 8.89
CA ILE A 161 2.44 -13.99 8.65
C ILE A 161 2.40 -13.72 7.15
N ILE A 162 1.28 -13.21 6.68
CA ILE A 162 1.16 -12.61 5.36
C ILE A 162 1.29 -11.10 5.52
N THR A 163 2.30 -10.53 4.86
CA THR A 163 2.51 -9.09 4.76
C THR A 163 2.08 -8.62 3.39
N VAL A 164 1.22 -7.63 3.35
CA VAL A 164 0.72 -6.97 2.14
C VAL A 164 1.19 -5.54 2.12
N HIS A 165 1.97 -5.17 1.10
CA HIS A 165 2.25 -3.77 0.77
C HIS A 165 1.41 -3.40 -0.45
N THR A 166 0.54 -2.42 -0.29
CA THR A 166 -0.16 -1.85 -1.44
C THR A 166 0.73 -0.83 -2.13
N PRO A 167 0.58 -0.62 -3.45
CA PRO A 167 1.36 0.38 -4.14
C PRO A 167 1.08 1.79 -3.61
N GLY A 168 2.11 2.62 -3.63
CA GLY A 168 1.93 4.06 -3.60
C GLY A 168 1.33 4.57 -4.92
N ALA A 169 1.54 5.83 -5.21
CA ALA A 169 1.04 6.45 -6.45
C ALA A 169 2.06 7.42 -7.03
N GLY A 170 1.93 7.77 -8.30
CA GLY A 170 2.83 8.69 -8.98
C GLY A 170 2.68 10.14 -8.52
N GLY A 171 3.80 10.88 -8.49
CA GLY A 171 3.86 12.31 -8.26
C GLY A 171 3.52 13.11 -9.52
N TYR A 172 3.25 14.40 -9.36
CA TYR A 172 2.98 15.34 -10.43
C TYR A 172 3.93 16.54 -10.36
N GLY A 173 4.50 16.92 -11.49
CA GLY A 173 5.41 18.05 -11.62
C GLY A 173 6.81 17.78 -11.03
N ASN A 174 7.76 18.65 -11.32
CA ASN A 174 9.14 18.51 -10.87
C ASN A 174 9.25 18.51 -9.33
N PRO A 175 9.83 17.48 -8.70
CA PRO A 175 10.01 17.42 -7.25
C PRO A 175 10.77 18.61 -6.66
N LEU A 176 11.76 19.15 -7.38
CA LEU A 176 12.54 20.31 -6.94
C LEU A 176 11.71 21.60 -6.80
N CYS A 177 10.50 21.60 -7.36
CA CYS A 177 9.56 22.73 -7.24
C CYS A 177 8.58 22.56 -6.07
N ARG A 178 8.70 21.50 -5.25
CA ARG A 178 7.84 21.31 -4.06
C ARG A 178 8.15 22.37 -3.02
N GLN A 179 7.10 22.95 -2.45
CA GLN A 179 7.23 23.98 -1.44
C GLN A 179 7.93 23.44 -0.18
N PRO A 180 8.92 24.15 0.40
CA PRO A 180 9.65 23.70 1.59
C PRO A 180 8.75 23.36 2.78
N GLU A 181 7.68 24.12 2.97
CA GLU A 181 6.68 23.89 4.02
C GLU A 181 5.95 22.55 3.85
N ALA A 182 5.66 22.16 2.60
CA ALA A 182 5.04 20.88 2.31
C ALA A 182 6.01 19.72 2.58
N ILE A 183 7.31 19.89 2.27
CA ILE A 183 8.35 18.90 2.57
C ILE A 183 8.50 18.75 4.10
N ARG A 184 8.62 19.85 4.84
CA ARG A 184 8.69 19.79 6.31
C ARG A 184 7.50 19.10 6.93
N ARG A 185 6.30 19.36 6.44
CA ARG A 185 5.08 18.70 6.89
C ARG A 185 5.11 17.20 6.57
N ASP A 186 5.54 16.80 5.38
CA ASP A 186 5.64 15.39 5.00
C ASP A 186 6.66 14.63 5.89
N ILE A 187 7.77 15.28 6.26
CA ILE A 187 8.76 14.71 7.20
C ILE A 187 8.14 14.58 8.60
N PHE A 188 7.54 15.65 9.10
CA PHE A 188 6.92 15.68 10.44
C PHE A 188 5.80 14.63 10.59
N GLU A 189 5.00 14.43 9.55
CA GLU A 189 3.93 13.46 9.52
C GLU A 189 4.41 12.03 9.17
N GLY A 190 5.72 11.81 8.98
CA GLY A 190 6.32 10.53 8.65
C GLY A 190 5.92 9.99 7.28
N ARG A 191 5.58 10.86 6.33
CA ARG A 191 5.23 10.48 4.95
C ARG A 191 6.45 10.33 4.07
N VAL A 192 7.47 11.14 4.32
CA VAL A 192 8.75 11.14 3.62
C VAL A 192 9.86 11.15 4.67
N THR A 193 10.87 10.31 4.50
CA THR A 193 12.05 10.32 5.37
C THR A 193 12.94 11.53 5.07
N GLU A 194 13.76 11.96 6.02
CA GLU A 194 14.71 13.06 5.81
C GLU A 194 15.68 12.74 4.67
N GLU A 195 16.16 11.50 4.59
CA GLU A 195 17.04 11.04 3.53
C GLU A 195 16.40 11.20 2.15
N LYS A 196 15.13 10.78 2.02
CA LYS A 196 14.39 10.93 0.76
C LYS A 196 14.02 12.37 0.45
N ALA A 197 13.79 13.18 1.47
CA ALA A 197 13.59 14.62 1.28
C ALA A 197 14.81 15.31 0.68
N VAL A 198 16.01 14.96 1.14
CA VAL A 198 17.26 15.47 0.57
C VAL A 198 17.47 14.92 -0.85
N GLU A 199 17.35 13.59 -1.02
CA GLU A 199 17.63 12.91 -2.30
C GLU A 199 16.70 13.38 -3.43
N LEU A 200 15.37 13.44 -3.16
CA LEU A 200 14.39 13.60 -4.22
C LEU A 200 13.90 15.04 -4.40
N TYR A 201 13.92 15.83 -3.33
CA TYR A 201 13.40 17.19 -3.34
C TYR A 201 14.50 18.26 -3.20
N GLY A 202 15.77 17.83 -2.99
CA GLY A 202 16.88 18.75 -2.72
C GLY A 202 16.68 19.54 -1.41
N TYR A 203 15.94 18.98 -0.45
CA TYR A 203 15.63 19.63 0.81
C TYR A 203 16.90 19.78 1.63
N THR A 204 17.19 20.99 2.06
CA THR A 204 18.24 21.31 3.03
C THR A 204 17.59 21.87 4.27
N ASN A 205 17.82 21.24 5.41
CA ASN A 205 17.33 21.75 6.69
C ASN A 205 18.14 22.99 7.06
N HIS A 206 17.72 24.18 6.61
CA HIS A 206 18.23 25.44 7.12
C HIS A 206 17.47 25.74 8.42
N GLU A 207 17.92 25.17 9.54
CA GLU A 207 17.62 25.74 10.85
C GLU A 207 18.24 27.14 10.89
N SER A 208 17.43 28.17 10.74
CA SER A 208 17.80 29.56 11.00
C SER A 208 17.03 30.05 12.22
#